data_0550230ed83aea9fceaecb74cc16533a
#
_entry.id   0550230ed83aea9fceaecb74cc16533a
#
_cell.length_a   1.000
_cell.length_b   1.000
_cell.length_c   1.000
_cell.angle_alpha   90.00
_cell.angle_beta   90.00
_cell.angle_gamma   90.00
#
_symmetry.space_group_name_H-M   'P 1'
#
loop_
_entity.id
_entity.type
_entity.pdbx_description
1 polymer ?
#
loop_
_entity_poly.entity_id
_entity_poly.type
_entity_poly.pdbx_seq_one_letter_code
_entity_poly.pdbx_strand_id
1 'polypeptide(L)'
;MTKTSTWLMALAAAVFLSSLNAAALAQTNTIDVTGVWIFTVDSPAGKSNPTLTFKQDGEKLTGQYSSQLMGQADLTGTIKGQAIEFVVSATVQGTPIELKYAGAVDSKDSMKGTLSAGDFGNGTFTGARKQN
;
A
#
# COMPACT_ATOMS: atom_id res chain seq x y z
N MET A 1 -56.56 -21.09 -23.60
CA MET A 1 -55.98 -20.84 -23.67
C MET A 1 -55.11 -20.39 -23.25
N THR A 2 -54.79 -20.12 -23.31
CA THR A 2 -54.12 -19.69 -23.09
C THR A 2 -53.26 -19.33 -22.65
N LYS A 3 -53.06 -19.22 -22.67
CA LYS A 3 -52.32 -18.83 -22.34
C LYS A 3 -51.42 -18.56 -21.95
N THR A 4 -51.23 -18.40 -21.91
CA THR A 4 -50.52 -18.14 -21.48
C THR A 4 -49.59 -18.01 -21.23
N SER A 5 -49.30 -17.86 -21.35
CA SER A 5 -48.36 -17.71 -21.20
C SER A 5 -47.63 -17.20 -21.10
N THR A 6 -47.29 -16.84 -21.15
CA THR A 6 -46.53 -16.34 -21.23
C THR A 6 -46.01 -15.78 -20.49
N TRP A 7 -45.97 -15.50 -20.31
CA TRP A 7 -45.38 -14.80 -19.69
C TRP A 7 -44.33 -14.93 -19.01
N LEU A 8 -44.37 -15.07 -18.94
CA LEU A 8 -43.52 -15.18 -18.37
C LEU A 8 -42.42 -14.85 -18.45
N MET A 9 -42.10 -14.73 -18.79
CA MET A 9 -41.17 -14.45 -19.07
C MET A 9 -40.55 -13.55 -18.70
N ALA A 10 -40.53 -13.33 -18.77
CA ALA A 10 -40.06 -12.42 -18.62
C ALA A 10 -39.28 -12.20 -17.63
N LEU A 11 -39.44 -12.10 -17.42
CA LEU A 11 -38.84 -11.75 -16.61
C LEU A 11 -37.65 -11.91 -16.23
N ALA A 12 -37.51 -12.19 -16.16
CA ALA A 12 -36.46 -12.57 -15.80
C ALA A 12 -35.44 -11.82 -16.03
N ALA A 13 -35.36 -11.79 -16.81
CA ALA A 13 -34.37 -11.19 -17.19
C ALA A 13 -33.84 -10.37 -16.38
N ALA A 14 -34.34 -9.81 -16.22
CA ALA A 14 -33.85 -8.92 -15.63
C ALA A 14 -32.96 -9.15 -14.71
N VAL A 15 -33.13 -9.65 -14.27
CA VAL A 15 -32.40 -9.73 -13.32
C VAL A 15 -31.14 -9.78 -13.31
N PHE A 16 -30.71 -10.21 -13.72
CA PHE A 16 -29.49 -10.32 -13.67
C PHE A 16 -28.61 -9.39 -13.82
N LEU A 17 -28.97 -8.92 -14.12
CA LEU A 17 -28.18 -8.04 -14.38
C LEU A 17 -27.62 -7.46 -13.37
N SER A 18 -28.20 -7.26 -12.63
CA SER A 18 -27.70 -6.64 -11.60
C SER A 18 -26.45 -7.09 -11.10
N SER A 19 -26.23 -8.25 -11.21
CA SER A 19 -25.08 -8.75 -10.64
C SER A 19 -23.87 -8.11 -11.03
N LEU A 20 -23.92 -7.58 -12.15
CA LEU A 20 -22.77 -7.05 -12.54
C LEU A 20 -22.29 -6.04 -11.73
N ASN A 21 -23.03 -5.43 -11.09
CA ASN A 21 -22.57 -4.38 -10.36
C ASN A 21 -21.64 -4.66 -9.34
N ALA A 22 -21.74 -5.77 -8.76
CA ALA A 22 -20.87 -6.08 -7.71
C ALA A 22 -19.46 -6.11 -8.12
N ALA A 23 -19.24 -6.53 -9.28
CA ALA A 23 -17.88 -6.62 -9.68
C ALA A 23 -17.23 -5.31 -9.77
N ALA A 24 -17.92 -4.34 -10.13
CA ALA A 24 -17.30 -3.09 -10.30
C ALA A 24 -16.81 -2.49 -9.03
N LEU A 25 -17.40 -2.85 -7.94
CA LEU A 25 -17.00 -2.25 -6.74
C LEU A 25 -15.69 -2.65 -6.24
N ALA A 26 -15.25 -3.78 -6.63
CA ALA A 26 -14.05 -4.31 -6.08
C ALA A 26 -12.86 -3.50 -6.38
N GLN A 27 -12.92 -2.71 -7.42
CA GLN A 27 -11.77 -2.01 -7.76
C GLN A 27 -11.56 -0.77 -7.04
N THR A 28 -12.43 -0.35 -6.23
CA THR A 28 -12.30 0.97 -5.68
C THR A 28 -11.56 1.00 -4.37
N ASN A 29 -10.94 -0.09 -3.99
CA ASN A 29 -10.39 -0.15 -2.66
C ASN A 29 -8.94 0.21 -2.54
N THR A 30 -8.33 0.68 -3.58
CA THR A 30 -6.94 1.10 -3.49
C THR A 30 -6.86 2.40 -2.70
N ILE A 31 -6.07 2.39 -1.67
CA ILE A 31 -5.88 3.55 -0.82
C ILE A 31 -4.77 4.40 -1.42
N ASP A 32 -4.97 5.69 -1.46
CA ASP A 32 -3.95 6.60 -1.97
C ASP A 32 -3.04 7.00 -0.81
N VAL A 33 -1.79 6.57 -0.88
CA VAL A 33 -0.82 6.88 0.16
C VAL A 33 0.04 8.09 -0.18
N THR A 34 -0.26 8.80 -1.25
CA THR A 34 0.51 9.99 -1.61
C THR A 34 0.50 10.98 -0.45
N GLY A 35 1.68 11.44 -0.07
CA GLY A 35 1.81 12.39 1.02
C GLY A 35 3.00 12.05 1.89
N VAL A 36 3.08 12.71 3.03
CA VAL A 36 4.19 12.55 3.96
C VAL A 36 3.76 11.65 5.10
N TRP A 37 4.63 10.70 5.42
CA TRP A 37 4.38 9.73 6.47
C TRP A 37 5.53 9.71 7.44
N ILE A 38 5.23 9.51 8.71
CA ILE A 38 6.24 9.30 9.74
C ILE A 38 6.16 7.86 10.15
N PHE A 39 7.26 7.16 9.99
CA PHE A 39 7.33 5.76 10.38
C PHE A 39 7.99 5.61 11.72
N THR A 40 7.61 4.59 12.45
CA THR A 40 8.33 4.14 13.63
C THR A 40 8.88 2.77 13.30
N VAL A 41 10.18 2.65 13.25
CA VAL A 41 10.88 1.43 12.88
C VAL A 41 11.55 0.84 14.11
N ASP A 42 11.32 -0.45 14.34
CA ASP A 42 11.94 -1.16 15.45
C ASP A 42 12.74 -2.32 14.85
N SER A 43 14.03 -2.28 15.03
CA SER A 43 14.93 -3.28 14.46
C SER A 43 16.03 -3.61 15.46
N PRO A 44 16.85 -4.64 15.17
CA PRO A 44 17.98 -4.95 16.06
C PRO A 44 18.93 -3.80 16.25
N ALA A 45 18.97 -2.87 15.29
CA ALA A 45 19.84 -1.70 15.43
C ALA A 45 19.22 -0.60 16.28
N GLY A 46 17.99 -0.80 16.76
CA GLY A 46 17.30 0.17 17.59
C GLY A 46 16.08 0.73 16.91
N LYS A 47 15.54 1.77 17.47
CA LYS A 47 14.33 2.40 16.96
C LYS A 47 14.68 3.68 16.21
N SER A 48 13.91 3.96 15.18
CA SER A 48 14.10 5.19 14.42
C SER A 48 12.76 5.66 13.89
N ASN A 49 12.74 6.94 13.50
CA ASN A 49 11.52 7.55 12.99
C ASN A 49 11.80 8.25 11.67
N PRO A 50 11.97 7.46 10.59
CA PRO A 50 12.21 8.09 9.31
C PRO A 50 10.95 8.76 8.78
N THR A 51 11.15 9.75 7.94
CA THR A 51 10.06 10.42 7.23
C THR A 51 10.07 9.93 5.81
N LEU A 52 8.92 9.50 5.33
CA LEU A 52 8.77 9.02 3.97
C LEU A 52 7.75 9.87 3.24
N THR A 53 8.08 10.24 2.03
CA THR A 53 7.15 10.97 1.18
C THR A 53 6.82 10.04 0.03
N PHE A 54 5.56 9.70 -0.11
CA PHE A 54 5.12 8.79 -1.16
C PHE A 54 4.42 9.52 -2.28
N LYS A 55 4.62 9.02 -3.47
CA LYS A 55 3.86 9.44 -4.64
C LYS A 55 3.33 8.19 -5.30
N GLN A 56 2.04 8.08 -5.39
CA GLN A 56 1.38 6.91 -5.94
C GLN A 56 0.80 7.21 -7.30
N ASP A 57 1.07 6.33 -8.25
CA ASP A 57 0.54 6.44 -9.60
C ASP A 57 -0.03 5.07 -9.95
N GLY A 58 -1.34 4.90 -9.72
CA GLY A 58 -1.94 3.59 -9.88
C GLY A 58 -1.40 2.64 -8.84
N GLU A 59 -0.77 1.59 -9.29
CA GLU A 59 -0.11 0.63 -8.41
C GLU A 59 1.36 0.91 -8.21
N LYS A 60 1.90 1.91 -8.88
CA LYS A 60 3.30 2.25 -8.73
C LYS A 60 3.51 3.22 -7.60
N LEU A 61 4.60 3.01 -6.88
CA LEU A 61 4.93 3.84 -5.74
C LEU A 61 6.35 4.34 -5.87
N THR A 62 6.52 5.64 -5.71
CA THR A 62 7.85 6.23 -5.69
C THR A 62 7.90 7.23 -4.55
N GLY A 63 9.06 7.73 -4.23
CA GLY A 63 9.16 8.76 -3.22
C GLY A 63 10.55 8.90 -2.66
N GLN A 64 10.57 9.52 -1.48
CA GLN A 64 11.80 9.84 -0.77
C GLN A 64 11.74 9.34 0.66
N TYR A 65 12.85 8.84 1.11
CA TYR A 65 13.04 8.40 2.48
C TYR A 65 14.06 9.35 3.13
N SER A 66 13.83 9.73 4.36
CA SER A 66 14.76 10.60 5.08
C SER A 66 14.86 10.14 6.52
N SER A 67 16.07 9.91 6.99
CA SER A 67 16.29 9.58 8.38
C SER A 67 17.60 10.20 8.86
N GLN A 68 17.74 10.29 10.17
CA GLN A 68 18.97 10.83 10.73
C GLN A 68 20.12 9.88 10.54
N LEU A 69 19.83 8.60 10.52
CA LEU A 69 20.86 7.59 10.41
C LEU A 69 21.37 7.43 8.99
N MET A 70 20.47 7.44 8.03
CA MET A 70 20.83 7.12 6.66
C MET A 70 20.75 8.29 5.70
N GLY A 71 20.29 9.44 6.18
CA GLY A 71 20.12 10.58 5.29
C GLY A 71 18.95 10.41 4.37
N GLN A 72 19.06 10.93 3.17
CA GLN A 72 17.99 10.86 2.18
C GLN A 72 18.24 9.76 1.18
N ALA A 73 17.20 9.11 0.76
CA ALA A 73 17.29 8.04 -0.21
C ALA A 73 16.01 7.97 -1.03
N ASP A 74 16.11 7.37 -2.20
CA ASP A 74 14.93 7.19 -3.05
C ASP A 74 14.26 5.88 -2.70
N LEU A 75 12.95 5.83 -2.90
CA LEU A 75 12.23 4.59 -2.74
C LEU A 75 11.37 4.31 -3.96
N THR A 76 11.17 3.04 -4.23
CA THR A 76 10.28 2.60 -5.29
C THR A 76 9.57 1.34 -4.84
N GLY A 77 8.36 1.15 -5.31
CA GLY A 77 7.61 -0.03 -4.93
C GLY A 77 6.25 -0.11 -5.60
N THR A 78 5.37 -0.86 -4.97
CA THR A 78 4.02 -1.06 -5.49
C THR A 78 3.03 -1.08 -4.35
N ILE A 79 1.79 -0.79 -4.69
CA ILE A 79 0.68 -0.93 -3.76
C ILE A 79 -0.46 -1.57 -4.52
N LYS A 80 -1.02 -2.64 -3.97
CA LYS A 80 -2.12 -3.36 -4.58
C LYS A 80 -3.18 -3.58 -3.52
N GLY A 81 -4.32 -2.90 -3.69
CA GLY A 81 -5.32 -2.92 -2.63
C GLY A 81 -4.74 -2.34 -1.37
N GLN A 82 -4.63 -3.15 -0.34
CA GLN A 82 -4.03 -2.72 0.91
C GLN A 82 -2.60 -3.19 1.09
N ALA A 83 -2.09 -4.02 0.19
CA ALA A 83 -0.74 -4.53 0.30
C ALA A 83 0.25 -3.54 -0.26
N ILE A 84 1.26 -3.20 0.52
CA ILE A 84 2.27 -2.23 0.11
C ILE A 84 3.64 -2.86 0.24
N GLU A 85 4.47 -2.66 -0.77
CA GLU A 85 5.85 -3.11 -0.77
C GLU A 85 6.71 -2.04 -1.40
N PHE A 86 7.83 -1.73 -0.79
CA PHE A 86 8.76 -0.80 -1.41
C PHE A 86 10.17 -1.03 -0.92
N VAL A 87 11.12 -0.56 -1.69
CA VAL A 87 12.54 -0.68 -1.41
C VAL A 87 13.14 0.70 -1.31
N VAL A 88 13.90 0.93 -0.27
CA VAL A 88 14.67 2.16 -0.09
C VAL A 88 16.12 1.82 -0.40
N SER A 89 16.69 2.53 -1.35
CA SER A 89 18.09 2.30 -1.74
C SER A 89 18.93 3.45 -1.20
N ALA A 90 19.78 3.14 -0.26
CA ALA A 90 20.60 4.14 0.42
C ALA A 90 22.06 3.73 0.39
N THR A 91 22.93 4.69 0.65
CA THR A 91 24.35 4.41 0.81
C THR A 91 24.79 4.89 2.18
N VAL A 92 25.33 4.00 2.98
CA VAL A 92 25.79 4.33 4.31
C VAL A 92 27.29 4.10 4.35
N GLN A 93 28.04 5.15 4.59
CA GLN A 93 29.51 5.09 4.62
C GLN A 93 30.11 4.42 3.39
N GLY A 94 29.57 4.75 2.22
CA GLY A 94 30.05 4.21 0.97
C GLY A 94 29.51 2.84 0.60
N THR A 95 28.71 2.21 1.46
CA THR A 95 28.18 0.90 1.19
C THR A 95 26.71 0.99 0.80
N PRO A 96 26.34 0.45 -0.36
CA PRO A 96 24.93 0.45 -0.75
C PRO A 96 24.12 -0.48 0.12
N ILE A 97 22.97 -0.03 0.56
CA ILE A 97 22.08 -0.80 1.41
C ILE A 97 20.68 -0.70 0.84
N GLU A 98 19.97 -1.81 0.83
CA GLU A 98 18.57 -1.81 0.44
C GLU A 98 17.72 -2.19 1.64
N LEU A 99 16.72 -1.38 1.91
CA LEU A 99 15.73 -1.69 2.93
C LEU A 99 14.45 -2.08 2.23
N LYS A 100 13.98 -3.29 2.49
CA LYS A 100 12.76 -3.79 1.87
C LYS A 100 11.64 -3.73 2.89
N TYR A 101 10.60 -3.02 2.56
CA TYR A 101 9.44 -2.87 3.41
C TYR A 101 8.27 -3.59 2.79
N ALA A 102 7.52 -4.32 3.60
CA ALA A 102 6.33 -5.00 3.14
C ALA A 102 5.29 -4.97 4.24
N GLY A 103 4.08 -4.60 3.89
CA GLY A 103 3.06 -4.51 4.89
C GLY A 103 1.70 -4.24 4.32
N ALA A 104 0.83 -3.71 5.16
CA ALA A 104 -0.54 -3.42 4.79
C ALA A 104 -0.91 -2.01 5.23
N VAL A 105 -1.66 -1.35 4.39
CA VAL A 105 -2.22 -0.05 4.72
C VAL A 105 -3.54 -0.31 5.44
N ASP A 106 -3.60 0.05 6.71
CA ASP A 106 -4.78 -0.22 7.54
C ASP A 106 -5.89 0.78 7.26
N SER A 107 -5.51 2.00 6.99
CA SER A 107 -6.46 3.06 6.65
C SER A 107 -5.73 4.13 5.86
N LYS A 108 -6.42 5.17 5.47
CA LYS A 108 -5.76 6.22 4.71
C LYS A 108 -4.65 6.92 5.50
N ASP A 109 -4.61 6.74 6.80
CA ASP A 109 -3.65 7.43 7.66
C ASP A 109 -2.71 6.51 8.43
N SER A 110 -2.82 5.20 8.25
CA SER A 110 -1.95 4.29 9.00
C SER A 110 -1.60 3.05 8.18
N MET A 111 -0.41 2.53 8.44
CA MET A 111 0.05 1.28 7.85
C MET A 111 1.03 0.60 8.79
N LYS A 112 1.26 -0.68 8.56
CA LYS A 112 2.21 -1.43 9.36
C LYS A 112 2.74 -2.62 8.58
N GLY A 113 3.85 -3.15 9.03
CA GLY A 113 4.44 -4.31 8.38
C GLY A 113 5.81 -4.63 8.91
N THR A 114 6.61 -5.21 8.04
CA THR A 114 7.96 -5.62 8.39
C THR A 114 8.95 -5.03 7.41
N LEU A 115 10.19 -5.01 7.82
CA LEU A 115 11.25 -4.58 6.93
C LEU A 115 12.42 -5.53 7.05
N SER A 116 13.19 -5.61 5.99
CA SER A 116 14.38 -6.42 5.93
C SER A 116 15.52 -5.54 5.44
N ALA A 117 16.60 -5.54 6.18
CA ALA A 117 17.77 -4.73 5.87
C ALA A 117 18.96 -5.59 5.51
N GLY A 118 18.72 -6.72 4.89
CA GLY A 118 19.81 -7.62 4.49
C GLY A 118 20.56 -8.13 5.69
N ASP A 119 21.85 -7.92 5.69
CA ASP A 119 22.70 -8.42 6.78
C ASP A 119 22.47 -7.70 8.09
N PHE A 120 21.78 -6.59 8.08
CA PHE A 120 21.49 -5.87 9.31
C PHE A 120 20.27 -6.40 10.05
N GLY A 121 19.60 -7.40 9.48
CA GLY A 121 18.50 -8.07 10.16
C GLY A 121 17.15 -7.56 9.73
N ASN A 122 16.13 -8.02 10.43
CA ASN A 122 14.75 -7.69 10.12
C ASN A 122 14.15 -6.88 11.25
N GLY A 123 13.12 -6.12 10.92
CA GLY A 123 12.43 -5.34 11.92
C GLY A 123 10.97 -5.19 11.58
N THR A 124 10.30 -4.36 12.34
CA THR A 124 8.90 -4.05 12.11
C THR A 124 8.75 -2.54 11.96
N PHE A 125 7.66 -2.14 11.34
CA PHE A 125 7.38 -0.72 11.23
C PHE A 125 5.91 -0.44 11.36
N THR A 126 5.61 0.74 11.84
CA THR A 126 4.27 1.31 11.73
C THR A 126 4.44 2.68 11.11
N GLY A 127 3.45 3.11 10.38
CA GLY A 127 3.48 4.40 9.73
C GLY A 127 2.20 5.15 9.98
N ALA A 128 2.34 6.45 10.14
CA ALA A 128 1.20 7.33 10.30
C ALA A 128 1.38 8.51 9.35
N ARG A 129 0.28 8.89 8.71
CA ARG A 129 0.33 10.05 7.81
C ARG A 129 0.57 11.30 8.63
N LYS A 130 1.48 12.12 8.18
CA LYS A 130 1.77 13.36 8.87
C LYS A 130 0.58 14.29 8.77
N GLN A 131 0.17 14.80 9.90
CA GLN A 131 -0.96 15.73 9.95
C GLN A 131 -0.46 17.16 9.88
N ASN A 132 -1.23 18.00 9.25
CA ASN A 132 -0.89 19.42 9.15
C ASN A 132 -1.66 20.24 10.14
#